data_dfd7795d09cb0ff44b712aabd097445a
#
_entry.id   dfd7795d09cb0ff44b712aabd097445a
#
_cell.length_a   1.000
_cell.length_b   1.000
_cell.length_c   1.000
_cell.angle_alpha   90.00
_cell.angle_beta   90.00
_cell.angle_gamma   90.00
#
_symmetry.space_group_name_H-M   'P 1'
#
loop_
_entity.id
_entity.type
_entity.pdbx_description
1 polymer ?
#
loop_
_entity_poly.entity_id
_entity_poly.type
_entity_poly.pdbx_seq_one_letter_code
_entity_poly.pdbx_strand_id
1 'polypeptide(L)'
;MATKNNPIASPEMMNAIRNDASDAYKAAVPLATASNLADVGNPILAYDAMANEFLSALVNKIVATILYRKMWNNPLSMLRKNAEPLGVDVEEAHVNPATAQAYDGTETGMAAVLKMTKPDVAAAWYRLNRQDKYPVTINNEQLTNAFVSWNALENLIQGIVDSLYNANTIDEFKYTKQLVVDAITDGKLKTVTAVMPNNEATGKQFQVQLRNMSMLFTFPSSTYNNYKLMGGTGNDRVTWSPIEDQLIIIRADVAANIGVEVLSAAFNLSYSDYLARQIIVDDLGADGKTLAVLADTKTFQIREKLRRFTTFYNGSAMNWNYWLHAWDTFSLSPFHNCVALRTA
;
A
#
# COMPACT_ATOMS: atom_id res chain seq x y z
N MET A 1 27.55 -4.84 11.10
CA MET A 1 28.23 -5.31 9.87
C MET A 1 27.82 -4.37 8.75
N ALA A 2 28.78 -3.63 8.19
CA ALA A 2 28.51 -2.74 7.06
C ALA A 2 28.15 -3.58 5.83
N THR A 3 26.93 -3.49 5.36
CA THR A 3 26.52 -4.09 4.08
C THR A 3 27.32 -3.40 2.99
N LYS A 4 28.21 -4.14 2.34
CA LYS A 4 28.88 -3.69 1.12
C LYS A 4 27.76 -3.33 0.11
N ASN A 5 27.70 -2.05 -0.29
CA ASN A 5 26.92 -1.62 -1.44
C ASN A 5 27.54 -2.28 -2.69
N ASN A 6 27.07 -3.45 -3.07
CA ASN A 6 27.41 -4.02 -4.36
C ASN A 6 26.72 -3.15 -5.43
N PRO A 7 27.46 -2.72 -6.47
CA PRO A 7 26.85 -2.01 -7.59
C PRO A 7 25.77 -2.89 -8.23
N ILE A 8 24.67 -2.27 -8.68
CA ILE A 8 23.52 -2.97 -9.28
C ILE A 8 23.97 -3.75 -10.53
N ALA A 9 24.83 -3.15 -11.35
CA ALA A 9 25.47 -3.81 -12.46
C ALA A 9 26.80 -4.41 -11.99
N SER A 10 26.85 -5.71 -11.81
CA SER A 10 28.03 -6.44 -11.36
C SER A 10 28.21 -7.75 -12.14
N PRO A 11 29.44 -8.28 -12.21
CA PRO A 11 29.67 -9.61 -12.78
C PRO A 11 28.81 -10.70 -12.15
N GLU A 12 28.54 -10.61 -10.84
CA GLU A 12 27.71 -11.57 -10.11
C GLU A 12 26.27 -11.53 -10.62
N MET A 13 25.71 -10.33 -10.87
CA MET A 13 24.37 -10.19 -11.44
C MET A 13 24.28 -10.76 -12.85
N MET A 14 25.24 -10.43 -13.71
CA MET A 14 25.31 -10.98 -15.07
C MET A 14 25.45 -12.51 -15.08
N ASN A 15 26.25 -13.05 -14.18
CA ASN A 15 26.40 -14.51 -14.02
C ASN A 15 25.14 -15.16 -13.45
N ALA A 16 24.42 -14.48 -12.56
CA ALA A 16 23.12 -14.96 -12.05
C ALA A 16 22.06 -14.99 -13.17
N ILE A 17 22.02 -13.96 -14.04
CA ILE A 17 21.16 -13.96 -15.24
C ILE A 17 21.52 -15.13 -16.15
N ARG A 18 22.82 -15.31 -16.44
CA ARG A 18 23.31 -16.41 -17.27
C ARG A 18 22.93 -17.78 -16.70
N ASN A 19 23.00 -17.98 -15.38
CA ASN A 19 22.65 -19.25 -14.74
C ASN A 19 21.16 -19.59 -14.85
N ASP A 20 20.30 -18.59 -14.87
CA ASP A 20 18.85 -18.75 -15.01
C ASP A 20 18.39 -18.82 -16.49
N ALA A 21 19.30 -18.55 -17.44
CA ALA A 21 19.05 -18.54 -18.88
C ALA A 21 19.09 -19.93 -19.51
N SER A 22 18.64 -20.02 -20.78
CA SER A 22 18.65 -21.26 -21.57
C SER A 22 20.07 -21.80 -21.80
N ASP A 23 20.17 -23.09 -22.17
CA ASP A 23 21.46 -23.68 -22.50
C ASP A 23 22.09 -23.05 -23.73
N ALA A 24 21.28 -22.60 -24.70
CA ALA A 24 21.75 -21.85 -25.87
C ALA A 24 22.41 -20.54 -25.46
N TYR A 25 21.79 -19.81 -24.53
CA TYR A 25 22.37 -18.58 -23.96
C TYR A 25 23.68 -18.87 -23.22
N LYS A 26 23.72 -19.90 -22.37
CA LYS A 26 24.93 -20.31 -21.63
C LYS A 26 26.09 -20.72 -22.53
N ALA A 27 25.79 -21.30 -23.69
CA ALA A 27 26.82 -21.68 -24.68
C ALA A 27 27.39 -20.46 -25.44
N ALA A 28 26.56 -19.47 -25.71
CA ALA A 28 26.94 -18.28 -26.49
C ALA A 28 27.58 -17.15 -25.66
N VAL A 29 27.10 -16.96 -24.43
CA VAL A 29 27.51 -15.84 -23.56
C VAL A 29 28.54 -16.31 -22.54
N PRO A 30 29.76 -15.76 -22.51
CA PRO A 30 30.79 -16.14 -21.55
C PRO A 30 30.43 -15.69 -20.12
N LEU A 31 31.14 -16.23 -19.13
CA LEU A 31 31.06 -15.77 -17.76
C LEU A 31 31.55 -14.32 -17.65
N ALA A 32 30.78 -13.48 -16.98
CA ALA A 32 31.12 -12.08 -16.77
C ALA A 32 32.21 -11.94 -15.69
N THR A 33 33.19 -11.09 -15.96
CA THR A 33 34.24 -10.64 -15.05
C THR A 33 34.29 -9.11 -15.04
N ALA A 34 35.03 -8.52 -14.13
CA ALA A 34 35.17 -7.06 -14.05
C ALA A 34 35.73 -6.40 -15.35
N SER A 35 36.41 -7.17 -16.22
CA SER A 35 37.13 -6.67 -17.40
C SER A 35 36.56 -7.08 -18.74
N ASN A 36 35.58 -8.03 -18.80
CA ASN A 36 35.13 -8.61 -20.08
C ASN A 36 33.68 -8.26 -20.45
N LEU A 37 33.16 -7.14 -19.98
CA LEU A 37 31.76 -6.74 -20.23
C LEU A 37 31.42 -6.68 -21.73
N ALA A 38 32.34 -6.19 -22.58
CA ALA A 38 32.15 -6.14 -24.01
C ALA A 38 32.04 -7.54 -24.63
N ASP A 39 32.85 -8.51 -24.18
CA ASP A 39 32.82 -9.90 -24.68
C ASP A 39 31.50 -10.58 -24.28
N VAL A 40 30.94 -10.22 -23.13
CA VAL A 40 29.60 -10.68 -22.68
C VAL A 40 28.51 -10.00 -23.51
N GLY A 41 28.66 -8.71 -23.82
CA GLY A 41 27.68 -7.94 -24.58
C GLY A 41 27.60 -8.34 -26.06
N ASN A 42 28.73 -8.65 -26.69
CA ASN A 42 28.78 -8.97 -28.14
C ASN A 42 27.81 -10.10 -28.56
N PRO A 43 27.76 -11.28 -27.93
CA PRO A 43 26.81 -12.32 -28.30
C PRO A 43 25.36 -11.91 -28.02
N ILE A 44 25.12 -11.14 -26.96
CA ILE A 44 23.77 -10.65 -26.60
C ILE A 44 23.25 -9.69 -27.67
N LEU A 45 24.12 -8.78 -28.16
CA LEU A 45 23.77 -7.78 -29.19
C LEU A 45 23.69 -8.36 -30.60
N ALA A 46 24.37 -9.47 -30.86
CA ALA A 46 24.42 -10.11 -32.18
C ALA A 46 23.11 -10.81 -32.57
N TYR A 47 22.32 -11.25 -31.59
CA TYR A 47 21.09 -12.02 -31.83
C TYR A 47 19.93 -11.48 -31.00
N ASP A 48 18.84 -11.06 -31.64
CA ASP A 48 17.63 -10.54 -30.97
C ASP A 48 17.05 -11.51 -29.93
N ALA A 49 17.13 -12.82 -30.17
CA ALA A 49 16.69 -13.82 -29.22
C ALA A 49 17.51 -13.79 -27.91
N MET A 50 18.82 -13.62 -28.00
CA MET A 50 19.72 -13.50 -26.83
C MET A 50 19.50 -12.19 -26.08
N ALA A 51 19.29 -11.08 -26.83
CA ALA A 51 18.97 -9.78 -26.24
C ALA A 51 17.63 -9.81 -25.50
N ASN A 52 16.60 -10.45 -26.08
CA ASN A 52 15.31 -10.61 -25.45
C ASN A 52 15.37 -11.48 -24.19
N GLU A 53 16.12 -12.58 -24.24
CA GLU A 53 16.32 -13.47 -23.08
C GLU A 53 17.06 -12.74 -21.95
N PHE A 54 18.15 -12.02 -22.31
CA PHE A 54 18.90 -11.19 -21.35
C PHE A 54 18.01 -10.15 -20.67
N LEU A 55 17.28 -9.33 -21.46
CA LEU A 55 16.43 -8.28 -20.93
C LEU A 55 15.26 -8.83 -20.10
N SER A 56 14.67 -9.94 -20.52
CA SER A 56 13.62 -10.61 -19.75
C SER A 56 14.12 -11.12 -18.40
N ALA A 57 15.30 -11.77 -18.40
CA ALA A 57 15.92 -12.23 -17.16
C ALA A 57 16.39 -11.07 -16.29
N LEU A 58 16.92 -9.99 -16.88
CA LEU A 58 17.33 -8.77 -16.20
C LEU A 58 16.15 -8.13 -15.47
N VAL A 59 15.03 -7.91 -16.16
CA VAL A 59 13.82 -7.31 -15.59
C VAL A 59 13.26 -8.19 -14.46
N ASN A 60 13.21 -9.51 -14.65
CA ASN A 60 12.78 -10.44 -13.60
C ASN A 60 13.72 -10.42 -12.38
N LYS A 61 15.03 -10.29 -12.61
CA LYS A 61 16.03 -10.22 -11.54
C LYS A 61 15.93 -8.91 -10.76
N ILE A 62 15.68 -7.80 -11.44
CA ILE A 62 15.41 -6.48 -10.83
C ILE A 62 14.20 -6.58 -9.90
N VAL A 63 13.13 -7.27 -10.32
CA VAL A 63 11.93 -7.49 -9.49
C VAL A 63 12.25 -8.26 -8.21
N ALA A 64 13.08 -9.29 -8.32
CA ALA A 64 13.45 -10.15 -7.20
C ALA A 64 14.48 -9.50 -6.24
N THR A 65 15.18 -8.46 -6.71
CA THR A 65 16.21 -7.76 -5.92
C THR A 65 15.64 -6.44 -5.44
N ILE A 66 15.41 -6.31 -4.13
CA ILE A 66 15.01 -5.03 -3.53
C ILE A 66 16.19 -4.07 -3.68
N LEU A 67 16.05 -3.14 -4.62
CA LEU A 67 17.05 -2.11 -4.90
C LEU A 67 16.91 -0.99 -3.88
N TYR A 68 17.83 -0.90 -2.93
CA TYR A 68 17.88 0.12 -1.87
C TYR A 68 18.38 1.49 -2.39
N ARG A 69 18.00 1.93 -3.60
CA ARG A 69 18.40 3.26 -4.09
C ARG A 69 17.20 4.14 -4.36
N LYS A 70 17.10 5.24 -3.59
CA LYS A 70 16.22 6.42 -3.78
C LYS A 70 14.83 6.15 -4.40
N MET A 71 14.24 5.02 -4.10
CA MET A 71 12.81 4.84 -4.34
C MET A 71 12.08 5.78 -3.39
N TRP A 72 11.12 6.51 -3.91
CA TRP A 72 10.25 7.28 -3.06
C TRP A 72 9.52 6.35 -2.09
N ASN A 73 9.61 6.66 -0.80
CA ASN A 73 8.97 5.84 0.24
C ASN A 73 7.52 6.31 0.43
N ASN A 74 6.58 5.46 0.07
CA ASN A 74 5.17 5.73 0.29
C ASN A 74 4.83 5.67 1.79
N PRO A 75 4.47 6.80 2.43
CA PRO A 75 4.13 6.81 3.85
C PRO A 75 2.89 5.98 4.19
N LEU A 76 2.01 5.74 3.23
CA LEU A 76 0.81 4.91 3.38
C LEU A 76 1.06 3.40 3.13
N SER A 77 2.29 3.00 2.80
CA SER A 77 2.64 1.60 2.54
C SER A 77 2.36 0.66 3.70
N MET A 78 2.40 1.16 4.94
CA MET A 78 2.06 0.40 6.15
C MET A 78 0.59 -0.06 6.20
N LEU A 79 -0.29 0.54 5.41
CA LEU A 79 -1.71 0.15 5.31
C LEU A 79 -1.93 -1.07 4.42
N ARG A 80 -0.91 -1.49 3.69
CA ARG A 80 -0.97 -2.65 2.82
C ARG A 80 -1.02 -3.94 3.63
N LYS A 81 -1.91 -4.83 3.25
CA LYS A 81 -2.05 -6.17 3.81
C LYS A 81 -1.29 -7.19 2.97
N ASN A 82 -1.29 -8.43 3.42
CA ASN A 82 -0.69 -9.54 2.69
C ASN A 82 -1.28 -9.68 1.28
N ALA A 83 -0.45 -10.11 0.34
CA ALA A 83 -0.89 -10.40 -1.02
C ALA A 83 -1.88 -11.57 -1.04
N GLU A 84 -2.83 -11.51 -1.96
CA GLU A 84 -3.88 -12.51 -2.15
C GLU A 84 -3.83 -13.06 -3.58
N PRO A 85 -4.12 -14.33 -3.81
CA PRO A 85 -4.13 -14.89 -5.15
C PRO A 85 -5.16 -14.20 -6.06
N LEU A 86 -4.83 -14.11 -7.35
CA LEU A 86 -5.77 -13.65 -8.37
C LEU A 86 -6.98 -14.58 -8.45
N GLY A 87 -8.16 -13.98 -8.55
CA GLY A 87 -9.44 -14.74 -8.65
C GLY A 87 -10.09 -15.08 -7.31
N VAL A 88 -9.46 -14.73 -6.19
CA VAL A 88 -10.05 -14.90 -4.86
C VAL A 88 -10.56 -13.57 -4.36
N ASP A 89 -11.85 -13.48 -4.03
CA ASP A 89 -12.43 -12.34 -3.31
C ASP A 89 -12.16 -12.51 -1.81
N VAL A 90 -11.86 -11.41 -1.13
CA VAL A 90 -11.65 -11.43 0.33
C VAL A 90 -12.98 -11.20 1.02
N GLU A 91 -13.37 -12.13 1.86
CA GLU A 91 -14.53 -12.00 2.74
C GLU A 91 -14.08 -11.55 4.14
N GLU A 92 -14.74 -10.54 4.67
CA GLU A 92 -14.62 -10.13 6.06
C GLU A 92 -15.98 -10.30 6.73
N ALA A 93 -16.03 -11.12 7.78
CA ALA A 93 -17.25 -11.35 8.57
C ALA A 93 -17.13 -10.67 9.93
N HIS A 94 -18.18 -9.95 10.33
CA HIS A 94 -18.31 -9.36 11.65
C HIS A 94 -19.51 -9.96 12.37
N VAL A 95 -19.31 -10.39 13.63
CA VAL A 95 -20.34 -10.94 14.49
C VAL A 95 -20.56 -10.01 15.67
N ASN A 96 -21.78 -9.52 15.84
CA ASN A 96 -22.12 -8.71 17.01
C ASN A 96 -22.05 -9.52 18.31
N PRO A 97 -21.66 -8.90 19.43
CA PRO A 97 -21.81 -9.50 20.75
C PRO A 97 -23.26 -9.93 21.01
N ALA A 98 -23.45 -11.05 21.67
CA ALA A 98 -24.78 -11.52 22.05
C ALA A 98 -25.41 -10.55 23.05
N THR A 99 -26.69 -10.28 22.87
CA THR A 99 -27.46 -9.46 23.83
C THR A 99 -27.87 -10.32 25.01
N ALA A 100 -27.57 -9.87 26.24
CA ALA A 100 -28.01 -10.53 27.45
C ALA A 100 -29.54 -10.50 27.57
N GLN A 101 -30.11 -11.61 27.92
CA GLN A 101 -31.54 -11.71 28.28
C GLN A 101 -31.65 -11.79 29.79
N ALA A 102 -32.70 -11.15 30.35
CA ALA A 102 -32.98 -11.27 31.77
C ALA A 102 -33.28 -12.75 32.12
N TYR A 103 -32.71 -13.22 33.22
CA TYR A 103 -33.03 -14.55 33.70
C TYR A 103 -34.46 -14.56 34.23
N ASP A 104 -35.31 -15.44 33.70
CA ASP A 104 -36.65 -15.69 34.17
C ASP A 104 -36.74 -17.15 34.60
N GLY A 105 -36.74 -17.37 35.90
CA GLY A 105 -36.86 -18.71 36.49
C GLY A 105 -38.26 -19.33 36.35
N THR A 106 -39.23 -18.56 35.85
CA THR A 106 -40.61 -19.03 35.63
C THR A 106 -40.87 -19.46 34.17
N GLU A 107 -39.91 -19.25 33.26
CA GLU A 107 -40.01 -19.76 31.89
C GLU A 107 -40.10 -21.28 31.90
N THR A 108 -41.29 -21.81 31.69
CA THR A 108 -41.55 -23.23 31.62
C THR A 108 -42.10 -23.62 30.25
N GLY A 109 -41.73 -24.80 29.79
CA GLY A 109 -42.26 -25.36 28.56
C GLY A 109 -41.25 -25.50 27.44
N MET A 110 -41.61 -26.31 26.44
CA MET A 110 -40.78 -26.72 25.33
C MET A 110 -40.40 -25.52 24.43
N ALA A 111 -41.23 -24.47 24.33
CA ALA A 111 -40.99 -23.28 23.56
C ALA A 111 -39.81 -22.42 24.11
N ALA A 112 -39.68 -22.35 25.45
CA ALA A 112 -38.54 -21.64 26.06
C ALA A 112 -37.23 -22.40 25.90
N VAL A 113 -37.24 -23.72 26.00
CA VAL A 113 -36.07 -24.60 25.84
C VAL A 113 -35.60 -24.67 24.39
N LEU A 114 -36.53 -24.61 23.43
CA LEU A 114 -36.23 -24.72 22.00
C LEU A 114 -36.07 -23.36 21.30
N LYS A 115 -36.07 -22.24 22.02
CA LYS A 115 -35.87 -20.90 21.49
C LYS A 115 -34.48 -20.77 20.83
N MET A 116 -34.45 -20.62 19.52
CA MET A 116 -33.20 -20.44 18.78
C MET A 116 -32.84 -18.97 18.71
N THR A 117 -31.69 -18.62 19.23
CA THR A 117 -31.08 -17.29 19.05
C THR A 117 -29.93 -17.41 18.04
N LYS A 118 -30.11 -16.84 16.85
CA LYS A 118 -29.09 -16.85 15.80
C LYS A 118 -28.07 -15.74 16.04
N PRO A 119 -26.77 -15.99 15.82
CA PRO A 119 -25.77 -14.94 15.81
C PRO A 119 -26.10 -13.86 14.78
N ASP A 120 -25.89 -12.60 15.13
CA ASP A 120 -26.04 -11.46 14.21
C ASP A 120 -24.73 -11.25 13.45
N VAL A 121 -24.66 -11.80 12.24
CA VAL A 121 -23.47 -11.80 11.36
C VAL A 121 -23.69 -10.87 10.18
N ALA A 122 -22.68 -10.08 9.85
CA ALA A 122 -22.61 -9.34 8.60
C ALA A 122 -21.30 -9.65 7.88
N ALA A 123 -21.33 -9.66 6.56
CA ALA A 123 -20.15 -9.89 5.73
C ALA A 123 -19.94 -8.75 4.74
N ALA A 124 -18.69 -8.46 4.46
CA ALA A 124 -18.25 -7.56 3.39
C ALA A 124 -17.28 -8.28 2.46
N TRP A 125 -17.34 -7.96 1.18
CA TRP A 125 -16.54 -8.60 0.14
C TRP A 125 -15.67 -7.57 -0.57
N TYR A 126 -14.37 -7.86 -0.71
CA TYR A 126 -13.40 -6.98 -1.33
C TYR A 126 -12.88 -7.61 -2.62
N ARG A 127 -13.16 -6.93 -3.74
CA ARG A 127 -12.83 -7.39 -5.09
C ARG A 127 -11.72 -6.56 -5.70
N LEU A 128 -11.07 -7.16 -6.71
CA LEU A 128 -10.10 -6.47 -7.56
C LEU A 128 -10.76 -5.25 -8.22
N ASN A 129 -10.18 -4.05 -8.00
CA ASN A 129 -10.69 -2.79 -8.55
C ASN A 129 -9.63 -1.90 -9.20
N ARG A 130 -8.35 -2.29 -9.14
CA ARG A 130 -7.26 -1.64 -9.86
C ARG A 130 -6.57 -2.63 -10.78
N GLN A 131 -6.43 -2.29 -12.07
CA GLN A 131 -5.75 -3.10 -13.08
C GLN A 131 -4.90 -2.18 -13.97
N ASP A 132 -3.74 -1.80 -13.48
CA ASP A 132 -2.83 -0.92 -14.21
C ASP A 132 -1.71 -1.70 -14.89
N LYS A 133 -1.15 -1.10 -15.94
CA LYS A 133 0.06 -1.54 -16.62
C LYS A 133 1.00 -0.36 -16.85
N TYR A 134 2.26 -0.53 -16.51
CA TYR A 134 3.31 0.46 -16.71
C TYR A 134 4.22 0.02 -17.84
N PRO A 135 4.23 0.75 -18.97
CA PRO A 135 5.09 0.41 -20.11
C PRO A 135 6.49 0.99 -19.93
N VAL A 136 7.48 0.25 -20.39
CA VAL A 136 8.84 0.76 -20.68
C VAL A 136 9.33 0.16 -21.97
N THR A 137 9.96 0.98 -22.80
CA THR A 137 10.55 0.54 -24.09
C THR A 137 12.06 0.70 -24.03
N ILE A 138 12.78 -0.33 -24.43
CA ILE A 138 14.24 -0.34 -24.53
C ILE A 138 14.61 -0.47 -26.01
N ASN A 139 15.29 0.55 -26.53
CA ASN A 139 15.75 0.54 -27.91
C ASN A 139 17.10 -0.19 -28.03
N ASN A 140 17.38 -0.73 -29.22
CA ASN A 140 18.62 -1.43 -29.50
C ASN A 140 19.88 -0.56 -29.26
N GLU A 141 19.81 0.73 -29.55
CA GLU A 141 20.89 1.68 -29.27
C GLU A 141 21.17 1.83 -27.76
N GLN A 142 20.11 1.89 -26.94
CA GLN A 142 20.25 1.97 -25.48
C GLN A 142 20.90 0.71 -24.92
N LEU A 143 20.52 -0.47 -25.43
CA LEU A 143 21.09 -1.73 -25.03
C LEU A 143 22.56 -1.82 -25.45
N THR A 144 22.89 -1.42 -26.70
CA THR A 144 24.27 -1.38 -27.18
C THR A 144 25.13 -0.47 -26.32
N ASN A 145 24.64 0.74 -26.01
CA ASN A 145 25.35 1.69 -25.16
C ASN A 145 25.53 1.20 -23.73
N ALA A 146 24.61 0.37 -23.21
CA ALA A 146 24.73 -0.19 -21.88
C ALA A 146 25.92 -1.17 -21.73
N PHE A 147 26.27 -1.90 -22.79
CA PHE A 147 27.42 -2.81 -22.77
C PHE A 147 28.78 -2.13 -22.99
N VAL A 148 28.84 -0.83 -23.15
CA VAL A 148 30.11 -0.06 -23.27
C VAL A 148 30.84 -0.05 -21.92
N SER A 149 30.13 0.05 -20.80
CA SER A 149 30.72 0.08 -19.46
C SER A 149 29.76 -0.39 -18.38
N TRP A 150 30.29 -0.84 -17.23
CA TRP A 150 29.46 -1.21 -16.08
C TRP A 150 28.57 -0.06 -15.57
N ASN A 151 29.07 1.18 -15.60
CA ASN A 151 28.28 2.35 -15.21
C ASN A 151 27.10 2.61 -16.19
N ALA A 152 27.32 2.38 -17.49
CA ALA A 152 26.26 2.55 -18.49
C ALA A 152 25.17 1.46 -18.30
N LEU A 153 25.56 0.23 -18.03
CA LEU A 153 24.63 -0.85 -17.71
C LEU A 153 23.86 -0.56 -16.41
N GLU A 154 24.53 -0.06 -15.38
CA GLU A 154 23.88 0.36 -14.12
C GLU A 154 22.84 1.47 -14.36
N ASN A 155 23.16 2.47 -15.20
CA ASN A 155 22.23 3.55 -15.54
C ASN A 155 21.00 3.05 -16.30
N LEU A 156 21.15 2.10 -17.22
CA LEU A 156 20.04 1.49 -17.93
C LEU A 156 19.11 0.76 -16.93
N ILE A 157 19.67 -0.08 -16.08
CA ILE A 157 18.93 -0.82 -15.06
C ILE A 157 18.18 0.13 -14.12
N GLN A 158 18.87 1.18 -13.66
CA GLN A 158 18.28 2.16 -12.77
C GLN A 158 17.13 2.92 -13.44
N GLY A 159 17.28 3.29 -14.71
CA GLY A 159 16.21 3.95 -15.47
C GLY A 159 14.94 3.09 -15.59
N ILE A 160 15.09 1.78 -15.81
CA ILE A 160 13.97 0.84 -15.85
C ILE A 160 13.28 0.76 -14.49
N VAL A 161 14.05 0.60 -13.40
CA VAL A 161 13.54 0.52 -12.03
C VAL A 161 12.80 1.79 -11.64
N ASP A 162 13.43 2.95 -11.81
CA ASP A 162 12.84 4.24 -11.44
C ASP A 162 11.55 4.50 -12.21
N SER A 163 11.50 4.14 -13.49
CA SER A 163 10.31 4.32 -14.31
C SER A 163 9.14 3.44 -13.87
N LEU A 164 9.37 2.16 -13.60
CA LEU A 164 8.29 1.20 -13.35
C LEU A 164 7.86 1.17 -11.89
N TYR A 165 8.81 1.10 -10.97
CA TYR A 165 8.50 0.93 -9.55
C TYR A 165 8.08 2.23 -8.87
N ASN A 166 8.77 3.34 -9.17
CA ASN A 166 8.39 4.63 -8.63
C ASN A 166 7.01 5.04 -9.13
N ALA A 167 6.70 4.80 -10.42
CA ALA A 167 5.38 5.06 -10.97
C ALA A 167 4.29 4.27 -10.21
N ASN A 168 4.49 2.96 -10.02
CA ASN A 168 3.55 2.15 -9.26
C ASN A 168 3.40 2.61 -7.80
N THR A 169 4.51 2.94 -7.13
CA THR A 169 4.49 3.38 -5.72
C THR A 169 3.79 4.72 -5.56
N ILE A 170 4.02 5.66 -6.49
CA ILE A 170 3.35 6.97 -6.51
C ILE A 170 1.85 6.80 -6.75
N ASP A 171 1.46 5.93 -7.67
CA ASP A 171 0.05 5.71 -7.95
C ASP A 171 -0.65 4.97 -6.81
N GLU A 172 0.01 4.01 -6.15
CA GLU A 172 -0.51 3.36 -4.94
C GLU A 172 -0.80 4.38 -3.83
N PHE A 173 0.09 5.36 -3.64
CA PHE A 173 -0.14 6.46 -2.71
C PHE A 173 -1.36 7.30 -3.11
N LYS A 174 -1.47 7.68 -4.39
CA LYS A 174 -2.62 8.45 -4.90
C LYS A 174 -3.93 7.70 -4.73
N TYR A 175 -3.96 6.40 -5.09
CA TYR A 175 -5.16 5.56 -4.94
C TYR A 175 -5.56 5.38 -3.48
N THR A 176 -4.59 5.24 -2.57
CA THR A 176 -4.88 5.14 -1.14
C THR A 176 -5.49 6.44 -0.60
N LYS A 177 -4.95 7.60 -1.00
CA LYS A 177 -5.54 8.90 -0.64
C LYS A 177 -6.94 9.05 -1.26
N GLN A 178 -7.07 8.75 -2.55
CA GLN A 178 -8.33 8.88 -3.26
C GLN A 178 -9.42 8.01 -2.64
N LEU A 179 -9.09 6.81 -2.20
CA LEU A 179 -10.02 5.93 -1.49
C LEU A 179 -10.66 6.61 -0.26
N VAL A 180 -9.85 7.34 0.52
CA VAL A 180 -10.34 8.07 1.69
C VAL A 180 -11.18 9.28 1.26
N VAL A 181 -10.72 10.02 0.26
CA VAL A 181 -11.41 11.21 -0.25
C VAL A 181 -12.78 10.85 -0.84
N ASP A 182 -12.83 9.77 -1.64
CA ASP A 182 -14.08 9.28 -2.24
C ASP A 182 -15.06 8.82 -1.17
N ALA A 183 -14.58 8.10 -0.15
CA ALA A 183 -15.43 7.67 0.96
C ALA A 183 -16.02 8.85 1.75
N ILE A 184 -15.27 9.95 1.90
CA ILE A 184 -15.77 11.18 2.52
C ILE A 184 -16.80 11.85 1.61
N THR A 185 -16.50 12.00 0.33
CA THR A 185 -17.33 12.68 -0.66
C THR A 185 -18.67 11.97 -0.88
N ASP A 186 -18.63 10.64 -0.92
CA ASP A 186 -19.81 9.78 -1.05
C ASP A 186 -20.63 9.68 0.24
N GLY A 187 -20.20 10.31 1.34
CA GLY A 187 -20.85 10.19 2.64
C GLY A 187 -20.75 8.80 3.29
N LYS A 188 -19.81 7.97 2.82
CA LYS A 188 -19.55 6.62 3.31
C LYS A 188 -18.63 6.58 4.53
N LEU A 189 -17.96 7.67 4.83
CA LEU A 189 -17.09 7.83 5.98
C LEU A 189 -17.67 8.86 6.96
N LYS A 190 -17.72 8.50 8.22
CA LYS A 190 -18.19 9.41 9.27
C LYS A 190 -17.28 10.62 9.39
N THR A 191 -17.90 11.79 9.49
CA THR A 191 -17.19 13.06 9.65
C THR A 191 -17.54 13.71 10.99
N VAL A 192 -16.55 14.35 11.61
CA VAL A 192 -16.70 15.15 12.82
C VAL A 192 -16.12 16.53 12.57
N THR A 193 -16.85 17.55 12.97
CA THR A 193 -16.38 18.92 12.84
C THR A 193 -15.21 19.19 13.77
N ALA A 194 -14.13 19.74 13.23
CA ALA A 194 -12.92 20.10 13.95
C ALA A 194 -12.48 21.53 13.59
N VAL A 195 -11.77 22.17 14.50
CA VAL A 195 -11.24 23.51 14.31
C VAL A 195 -9.88 23.43 13.62
N MET A 196 -9.67 24.27 12.59
CA MET A 196 -8.36 24.38 11.95
C MET A 196 -7.32 24.94 12.95
N PRO A 197 -6.20 24.26 13.18
CA PRO A 197 -5.16 24.72 14.10
C PRO A 197 -4.33 25.87 13.47
N ASN A 198 -4.77 27.11 13.64
CA ASN A 198 -4.08 28.30 13.12
C ASN A 198 -3.25 29.03 14.19
N ASN A 199 -3.44 28.71 15.45
CA ASN A 199 -2.74 29.29 16.59
C ASN A 199 -2.66 28.26 17.74
N GLU A 200 -1.94 28.59 18.80
CA GLU A 200 -1.73 27.71 19.95
C GLU A 200 -3.04 27.23 20.60
N ALA A 201 -4.02 28.11 20.75
CA ALA A 201 -5.30 27.78 21.37
C ALA A 201 -6.10 26.79 20.53
N THR A 202 -6.21 27.04 19.21
CA THR A 202 -6.90 26.14 18.26
C THR A 202 -6.13 24.84 18.05
N GLY A 203 -4.79 24.88 18.13
CA GLY A 203 -3.93 23.69 18.11
C GLY A 203 -4.21 22.77 19.31
N LYS A 204 -4.27 23.34 20.51
CA LYS A 204 -4.63 22.60 21.73
C LYS A 204 -6.05 22.01 21.65
N GLN A 205 -7.02 22.77 21.14
CA GLN A 205 -8.39 22.27 20.96
C GLN A 205 -8.44 21.06 20.01
N PHE A 206 -7.78 21.15 18.87
CA PHE A 206 -7.70 20.05 17.91
C PHE A 206 -7.07 18.79 18.52
N GLN A 207 -5.99 18.95 19.28
CA GLN A 207 -5.32 17.84 19.98
C GLN A 207 -6.22 17.18 21.01
N VAL A 208 -6.89 17.99 21.85
CA VAL A 208 -7.84 17.47 22.86
C VAL A 208 -8.96 16.69 22.19
N GLN A 209 -9.50 17.22 21.06
CA GLN A 209 -10.54 16.53 20.30
C GLN A 209 -10.05 15.21 19.73
N LEU A 210 -8.86 15.18 19.13
CA LEU A 210 -8.27 13.98 18.55
C LEU A 210 -8.00 12.93 19.63
N ARG A 211 -7.43 13.35 20.77
CA ARG A 211 -7.18 12.47 21.92
C ARG A 211 -8.47 11.89 22.48
N ASN A 212 -9.48 12.71 22.66
CA ASN A 212 -10.79 12.26 23.14
C ASN A 212 -11.39 11.20 22.21
N MET A 213 -11.33 11.41 20.88
CA MET A 213 -11.82 10.44 19.91
C MET A 213 -11.01 9.13 19.94
N SER A 214 -9.69 9.22 20.05
CA SER A 214 -8.81 8.04 20.17
C SER A 214 -9.18 7.21 21.42
N MET A 215 -9.43 7.87 22.55
CA MET A 215 -9.88 7.20 23.79
C MET A 215 -11.27 6.58 23.61
N LEU A 216 -12.21 7.29 22.97
CA LEU A 216 -13.55 6.78 22.71
C LEU A 216 -13.58 5.58 21.77
N PHE A 217 -12.62 5.44 20.86
CA PHE A 217 -12.48 4.27 19.99
C PHE A 217 -12.16 2.99 20.75
N THR A 218 -11.58 3.09 21.94
CA THR A 218 -11.26 1.91 22.78
C THR A 218 -12.48 1.27 23.42
N PHE A 219 -13.58 1.99 23.50
CA PHE A 219 -14.83 1.49 24.08
C PHE A 219 -15.75 0.89 23.03
N PRO A 220 -16.45 -0.23 23.35
CA PRO A 220 -17.42 -0.82 22.46
C PRO A 220 -18.53 0.18 22.10
N SER A 221 -18.68 0.49 20.82
CA SER A 221 -19.66 1.47 20.31
C SER A 221 -20.02 1.18 18.87
N SER A 222 -21.24 1.51 18.48
CA SER A 222 -21.68 1.52 17.08
C SER A 222 -21.49 2.89 16.42
N THR A 223 -20.95 3.86 17.15
CA THR A 223 -20.91 5.26 16.71
C THR A 223 -19.82 5.53 15.69
N TYR A 224 -18.69 4.83 15.74
CA TYR A 224 -17.46 5.21 15.02
C TYR A 224 -17.12 4.30 13.82
N ASN A 225 -17.86 3.20 13.63
CA ASN A 225 -17.76 2.41 12.41
C ASN A 225 -18.65 2.99 11.30
N ASN A 226 -18.41 2.53 10.07
CA ASN A 226 -19.07 3.07 8.89
C ASN A 226 -20.08 2.08 8.27
N TYR A 227 -20.46 1.02 8.97
CA TYR A 227 -21.30 -0.05 8.45
C TYR A 227 -22.61 0.48 7.82
N LYS A 228 -23.32 1.32 8.53
CA LYS A 228 -24.59 1.90 8.02
C LYS A 228 -24.37 2.87 6.86
N LEU A 229 -23.33 3.67 6.90
CA LEU A 229 -22.99 4.64 5.85
C LEU A 229 -22.55 3.94 4.55
N MET A 230 -21.96 2.75 4.66
CA MET A 230 -21.57 1.92 3.53
C MET A 230 -22.66 0.96 3.03
N GLY A 231 -23.91 1.19 3.42
CA GLY A 231 -25.08 0.42 2.94
C GLY A 231 -25.37 -0.84 3.76
N GLY A 232 -24.81 -0.96 4.95
CA GLY A 232 -25.09 -2.08 5.85
C GLY A 232 -26.56 -2.12 6.31
N THR A 233 -27.13 -3.30 6.27
CA THR A 233 -28.53 -3.58 6.67
C THR A 233 -28.60 -4.32 8.00
N GLY A 234 -29.77 -4.35 8.63
CA GLY A 234 -29.97 -5.02 9.94
C GLY A 234 -29.52 -4.15 11.12
N ASN A 235 -28.98 -4.77 12.16
CA ASN A 235 -28.60 -4.08 13.39
C ASN A 235 -27.29 -3.29 13.22
N ASP A 236 -27.11 -2.31 14.11
CA ASP A 236 -25.83 -1.60 14.23
C ASP A 236 -24.71 -2.55 14.66
N ARG A 237 -23.49 -2.29 14.20
CA ARG A 237 -22.32 -3.08 14.57
C ARG A 237 -21.61 -2.46 15.76
N VAL A 238 -21.34 -3.25 16.78
CA VAL A 238 -20.57 -2.83 17.95
C VAL A 238 -19.11 -3.14 17.69
N THR A 239 -18.29 -2.10 17.67
CA THR A 239 -16.85 -2.19 17.35
C THR A 239 -16.04 -1.41 18.37
N TRP A 240 -14.78 -1.77 18.54
CA TRP A 240 -13.78 -1.05 19.33
C TRP A 240 -12.41 -1.20 18.67
N SER A 241 -11.53 -0.25 18.92
CA SER A 241 -10.16 -0.25 18.38
C SER A 241 -9.19 0.07 19.51
N PRO A 242 -8.38 -0.91 19.96
CA PRO A 242 -7.31 -0.65 20.92
C PRO A 242 -6.34 0.43 20.40
N ILE A 243 -5.68 1.14 21.30
CA ILE A 243 -4.76 2.24 20.92
C ILE A 243 -3.65 1.75 19.99
N GLU A 244 -3.17 0.53 20.18
CA GLU A 244 -2.14 -0.10 19.35
C GLU A 244 -2.55 -0.33 17.90
N ASP A 245 -3.84 -0.48 17.64
CA ASP A 245 -4.39 -0.67 16.27
C ASP A 245 -4.79 0.65 15.61
N GLN A 246 -4.77 1.78 16.34
CA GLN A 246 -5.16 3.08 15.80
C GLN A 246 -4.02 3.76 15.05
N LEU A 247 -4.36 4.49 13.98
CA LEU A 247 -3.45 5.36 13.23
C LEU A 247 -4.13 6.68 12.89
N ILE A 248 -3.31 7.71 12.65
CA ILE A 248 -3.75 9.03 12.26
C ILE A 248 -3.10 9.38 10.93
N ILE A 249 -3.94 9.67 9.93
CA ILE A 249 -3.52 10.27 8.67
C ILE A 249 -3.80 11.77 8.78
N ILE A 250 -2.77 12.60 8.73
CA ILE A 250 -2.88 14.05 8.94
C ILE A 250 -2.30 14.82 7.76
N ARG A 251 -2.94 15.92 7.41
CA ARG A 251 -2.47 16.81 6.34
C ARG A 251 -1.22 17.58 6.81
N ALA A 252 -0.26 17.77 5.90
CA ALA A 252 1.06 18.34 6.22
C ALA A 252 1.00 19.73 6.83
N ASP A 253 0.11 20.62 6.35
CA ASP A 253 -0.07 21.97 6.90
C ASP A 253 -0.64 21.93 8.32
N VAL A 254 -1.57 21.02 8.58
CA VAL A 254 -2.16 20.81 9.92
C VAL A 254 -1.08 20.27 10.87
N ALA A 255 -0.30 19.31 10.43
CA ALA A 255 0.80 18.75 11.22
C ALA A 255 1.88 19.81 11.56
N ALA A 256 2.20 20.70 10.60
CA ALA A 256 3.15 21.79 10.81
C ALA A 256 2.63 22.84 11.82
N ASN A 257 1.34 23.17 11.78
CA ASN A 257 0.72 24.16 12.66
C ASN A 257 0.57 23.68 14.11
N ILE A 258 0.46 22.36 14.32
CA ILE A 258 0.28 21.82 15.67
C ILE A 258 1.57 21.92 16.49
N GLY A 259 2.73 22.00 15.85
CA GLY A 259 4.04 22.11 16.51
C GLY A 259 4.44 20.88 17.33
N VAL A 260 5.67 20.46 17.18
CA VAL A 260 6.21 19.23 17.77
C VAL A 260 6.19 19.26 19.31
N GLU A 261 6.41 20.44 19.90
CA GLU A 261 6.50 20.63 21.36
C GLU A 261 5.15 20.53 22.08
N VAL A 262 4.09 20.97 21.43
CA VAL A 262 2.74 20.92 22.02
C VAL A 262 2.16 19.51 21.96
N LEU A 263 2.54 18.72 20.97
CA LEU A 263 2.14 17.32 20.80
C LEU A 263 2.75 16.40 21.87
N SER A 264 4.01 16.52 22.15
CA SER A 264 4.70 15.69 23.16
C SER A 264 4.19 15.95 24.58
N ALA A 265 3.92 17.21 24.91
CA ALA A 265 3.40 17.60 26.23
C ALA A 265 1.94 17.16 26.47
N ALA A 266 1.13 17.10 25.41
CA ALA A 266 -0.30 16.77 25.51
C ALA A 266 -0.58 15.28 25.76
N PHE A 267 0.31 14.38 25.33
CA PHE A 267 0.02 12.94 25.36
C PHE A 267 0.60 12.19 26.55
N ASN A 268 1.53 12.78 27.31
CA ASN A 268 2.30 12.07 28.35
C ASN A 268 2.84 10.69 27.86
N LEU A 269 2.84 10.50 26.54
CA LEU A 269 3.41 9.36 25.84
C LEU A 269 4.82 9.70 25.43
N SER A 270 5.69 8.70 25.34
CA SER A 270 6.98 8.94 24.73
C SER A 270 6.76 9.45 23.31
N TYR A 271 7.50 10.45 22.90
CA TYR A 271 7.45 11.07 21.57
C TYR A 271 7.53 10.01 20.44
N SER A 272 8.28 8.93 20.67
CA SER A 272 8.44 7.81 19.75
C SER A 272 7.16 7.01 19.49
N ASP A 273 6.33 6.80 20.52
CA ASP A 273 5.12 5.97 20.38
C ASP A 273 3.99 6.67 19.61
N TYR A 274 3.95 7.99 19.71
CA TYR A 274 3.02 8.81 18.94
C TYR A 274 3.42 8.93 17.45
N LEU A 275 4.71 9.18 17.19
CA LEU A 275 5.24 9.30 15.82
C LEU A 275 5.09 8.02 15.01
N ALA A 276 5.18 6.86 15.66
CA ALA A 276 5.04 5.57 14.98
C ALA A 276 3.67 5.33 14.35
N ARG A 277 2.65 6.13 14.71
CA ARG A 277 1.25 5.97 14.28
C ARG A 277 0.71 7.16 13.49
N GLN A 278 1.54 8.17 13.28
CA GLN A 278 1.19 9.35 12.50
C GLN A 278 1.70 9.22 11.07
N ILE A 279 0.79 9.33 10.11
CA ILE A 279 1.12 9.39 8.69
C ILE A 279 0.83 10.81 8.20
N ILE A 280 1.85 11.48 7.69
CA ILE A 280 1.70 12.82 7.12
C ILE A 280 1.51 12.68 5.60
N VAL A 281 0.46 13.32 5.08
CA VAL A 281 0.14 13.38 3.66
C VAL A 281 0.07 14.82 3.17
N ASP A 282 0.28 15.04 1.89
CA ASP A 282 0.23 16.35 1.24
C ASP A 282 -1.17 16.98 1.32
N ASP A 283 -2.21 16.23 0.97
CA ASP A 283 -3.60 16.66 1.02
C ASP A 283 -4.57 15.50 1.35
N LEU A 284 -5.78 15.81 1.75
CA LEU A 284 -6.89 14.89 2.01
C LEU A 284 -8.18 15.38 1.32
N GLY A 285 -8.08 15.77 0.05
CA GLY A 285 -9.18 16.21 -0.79
C GLY A 285 -9.04 17.66 -1.24
N ALA A 286 -9.51 17.93 -2.47
CA ALA A 286 -9.38 19.21 -3.13
C ALA A 286 -10.13 20.36 -2.44
N ASP A 287 -11.14 20.06 -1.62
CA ASP A 287 -11.89 21.05 -0.85
C ASP A 287 -11.13 21.65 0.34
N GLY A 288 -9.98 21.05 0.70
CA GLY A 288 -9.13 21.49 1.80
C GLY A 288 -9.78 21.41 3.19
N LYS A 289 -10.98 20.86 3.30
CA LYS A 289 -11.74 20.82 4.55
C LYS A 289 -11.32 19.68 5.48
N THR A 290 -10.83 18.59 4.95
CA THR A 290 -10.39 17.45 5.76
C THR A 290 -9.02 17.73 6.39
N LEU A 291 -8.93 17.69 7.71
CA LEU A 291 -7.72 17.98 8.48
C LEU A 291 -6.92 16.72 8.79
N ALA A 292 -7.63 15.70 9.24
CA ALA A 292 -7.06 14.40 9.60
C ALA A 292 -8.11 13.29 9.51
N VAL A 293 -7.63 12.05 9.45
CA VAL A 293 -8.46 10.85 9.56
C VAL A 293 -7.89 9.98 10.67
N LEU A 294 -8.70 9.69 11.68
CA LEU A 294 -8.40 8.73 12.72
C LEU A 294 -9.04 7.40 12.32
N ALA A 295 -8.27 6.35 12.23
CA ALA A 295 -8.71 5.05 11.75
C ALA A 295 -8.06 3.90 12.51
N ASP A 296 -8.72 2.77 12.52
CA ASP A 296 -8.11 1.47 12.82
C ASP A 296 -7.30 1.01 11.60
N THR A 297 -6.12 0.44 11.80
CA THR A 297 -5.27 -0.11 10.72
C THR A 297 -5.99 -1.16 9.89
N LYS A 298 -6.96 -1.86 10.48
CA LYS A 298 -7.77 -2.89 9.82
C LYS A 298 -8.86 -2.31 8.91
N THR A 299 -9.15 -1.01 9.01
CA THR A 299 -10.08 -0.33 8.10
C THR A 299 -9.61 -0.40 6.65
N PHE A 300 -8.30 -0.34 6.42
CA PHE A 300 -7.76 -0.34 5.06
C PHE A 300 -7.55 -1.76 4.55
N GLN A 301 -8.27 -2.12 3.50
CA GLN A 301 -8.18 -3.41 2.81
C GLN A 301 -7.48 -3.20 1.46
N ILE A 302 -6.16 -2.94 1.54
CA ILE A 302 -5.29 -2.74 0.38
C ILE A 302 -4.46 -3.99 0.20
N ARG A 303 -4.68 -4.73 -0.91
CA ARG A 303 -4.06 -6.03 -1.15
C ARG A 303 -3.58 -6.16 -2.57
N GLU A 304 -2.38 -6.70 -2.72
CA GLU A 304 -1.85 -7.10 -4.02
C GLU A 304 -2.54 -8.38 -4.50
N LYS A 305 -2.97 -8.38 -5.77
CA LYS A 305 -3.54 -9.55 -6.45
C LYS A 305 -2.62 -10.09 -7.52
N LEU A 306 -1.91 -9.21 -8.22
CA LEU A 306 -0.98 -9.62 -9.27
C LEU A 306 0.13 -8.57 -9.44
N ARG A 307 1.38 -9.06 -9.46
CA ARG A 307 2.55 -8.34 -9.99
C ARG A 307 3.21 -9.22 -11.04
N ARG A 308 3.16 -8.80 -12.28
CA ARG A 308 3.70 -9.60 -13.39
C ARG A 308 4.31 -8.72 -14.46
N PHE A 309 5.44 -9.16 -15.00
CA PHE A 309 6.02 -8.59 -16.21
C PHE A 309 5.59 -9.37 -17.45
N THR A 310 5.34 -8.65 -18.53
CA THR A 310 5.19 -9.20 -19.87
C THR A 310 6.07 -8.45 -20.84
N THR A 311 6.54 -9.14 -21.87
CA THR A 311 7.49 -8.60 -22.84
C THR A 311 7.03 -8.86 -24.26
N PHE A 312 7.38 -7.96 -25.18
CA PHE A 312 7.15 -8.12 -26.60
C PHE A 312 8.23 -7.41 -27.40
N TYR A 313 8.88 -8.13 -28.33
CA TYR A 313 9.81 -7.56 -29.29
C TYR A 313 9.07 -7.02 -30.51
N ASN A 314 9.28 -5.76 -30.82
CA ASN A 314 8.78 -5.12 -32.04
C ASN A 314 9.88 -5.06 -33.09
N GLY A 315 9.88 -6.03 -34.03
CA GLY A 315 10.89 -6.11 -35.08
C GLY A 315 10.83 -4.95 -36.10
N SER A 316 9.70 -4.28 -36.25
CA SER A 316 9.58 -3.12 -37.15
C SER A 316 10.31 -1.89 -36.61
N ALA A 317 10.36 -1.72 -35.28
CA ALA A 317 11.00 -0.57 -34.63
C ALA A 317 12.29 -0.95 -33.90
N MET A 318 12.73 -2.20 -34.00
CA MET A 318 13.90 -2.75 -33.30
C MET A 318 13.96 -2.37 -31.83
N ASN A 319 12.87 -2.57 -31.11
CA ASN A 319 12.76 -2.27 -29.68
C ASN A 319 12.06 -3.38 -28.90
N TRP A 320 12.32 -3.42 -27.60
CA TRP A 320 11.67 -4.29 -26.64
C TRP A 320 10.70 -3.49 -25.78
N ASN A 321 9.44 -3.93 -25.76
CA ASN A 321 8.42 -3.36 -24.91
C ASN A 321 8.20 -4.27 -23.69
N TYR A 322 8.24 -3.69 -22.53
CA TYR A 322 7.99 -4.33 -21.24
C TYR A 322 6.81 -3.66 -20.57
N TRP A 323 5.99 -4.46 -19.90
CA TRP A 323 4.88 -3.96 -19.08
C TRP A 323 4.94 -4.58 -17.71
N LEU A 324 4.98 -3.74 -16.68
CA LEU A 324 4.67 -4.15 -15.31
C LEU A 324 3.16 -4.08 -15.13
N HIS A 325 2.52 -5.21 -14.91
CA HIS A 325 1.11 -5.30 -14.53
C HIS A 325 1.02 -5.20 -13.01
N ALA A 326 0.21 -4.25 -12.52
CA ALA A 326 -0.05 -3.99 -11.13
C ALA A 326 -1.56 -4.05 -10.88
N TRP A 327 -2.00 -5.15 -10.28
CA TRP A 327 -3.42 -5.38 -10.00
C TRP A 327 -3.61 -5.49 -8.50
N ASP A 328 -4.45 -4.61 -7.95
CA ASP A 328 -4.66 -4.45 -6.52
C ASP A 328 -6.13 -4.31 -6.17
N THR A 329 -6.44 -4.62 -4.92
CA THR A 329 -7.71 -4.28 -4.28
C THR A 329 -7.48 -3.06 -3.38
N PHE A 330 -8.28 -2.00 -3.54
CA PHE A 330 -8.34 -0.83 -2.69
C PHE A 330 -9.76 -0.70 -2.13
N SER A 331 -9.94 -0.98 -0.84
CA SER A 331 -11.24 -0.93 -0.20
C SER A 331 -11.12 -0.50 1.25
N LEU A 332 -12.22 0.00 1.82
CA LEU A 332 -12.34 0.30 3.25
C LEU A 332 -13.30 -0.71 3.89
N SER A 333 -12.92 -1.23 5.05
CA SER A 333 -13.79 -2.07 5.85
C SER A 333 -14.87 -1.23 6.54
N PRO A 334 -16.13 -1.64 6.47
CA PRO A 334 -17.22 -1.00 7.19
C PRO A 334 -17.24 -1.34 8.69
N PHE A 335 -16.50 -2.38 9.11
CA PHE A 335 -16.59 -2.95 10.46
C PHE A 335 -15.59 -2.37 11.45
N HIS A 336 -14.67 -1.50 11.01
CA HIS A 336 -13.66 -0.90 11.88
C HIS A 336 -13.90 0.59 12.08
N ASN A 337 -13.44 1.11 13.21
CA ASN A 337 -13.60 2.51 13.54
C ASN A 337 -12.76 3.38 12.59
N CYS A 338 -13.41 4.34 11.95
CA CYS A 338 -12.75 5.30 11.08
C CYS A 338 -13.59 6.57 10.98
N VAL A 339 -12.97 7.72 11.29
CA VAL A 339 -13.64 9.02 11.32
C VAL A 339 -12.73 10.08 10.72
N ALA A 340 -13.28 10.93 9.86
CA ALA A 340 -12.60 12.10 9.31
C ALA A 340 -12.92 13.35 10.13
N LEU A 341 -11.87 14.10 10.51
CA LEU A 341 -11.99 15.40 11.13
C LEU A 341 -11.96 16.47 10.05
N ARG A 342 -13.04 17.27 9.98
CA ARG A 342 -13.20 18.28 8.93
C ARG A 342 -13.56 19.63 9.52
N THR A 343 -13.14 20.69 8.86
CA THR A 343 -13.69 22.04 9.15
C THR A 343 -15.16 22.12 8.71
N ALA A 344 -15.88 23.03 9.30
CA ALA A 344 -17.29 23.28 8.98
C ALA A 344 -17.50 23.68 7.50
#